data_6eaa4bdf82a086bdff8678c685bded68
#
_entry.id   6eaa4bdf82a086bdff8678c685bded68
#
_cell.length_a   1.000
_cell.length_b   1.000
_cell.length_c   1.000
_cell.angle_alpha   90.00
_cell.angle_beta   90.00
_cell.angle_gamma   90.00
#
_symmetry.space_group_name_H-M   'P 1'
#
loop_
_entity.id
_entity.type
_entity.pdbx_description
1 polymer ?
#
loop_
_entity_poly.entity_id
_entity_poly.type
_entity_poly.pdbx_seq_one_letter_code
_entity_poly.pdbx_strand_id
1 'polypeptide(L)'
;EICACLVGSEMCIRDRTLANAGTPFHQLSSCFVAGVDDNLWSIYDVNSKFSRVSKHGGALGIYLGKVRALNSDIRGFKNSSGGVIPWVRLYNDTAVAVDQLGKRKGGATVTLDIWHKDFYEFVELRTNNGDDRRKAHDIFPSISVPNLFMERLIKRENFTLFDPHEVNTVMGFALEDFYDTEEDKAFTEHYLACEKDSRLHGISVPALEMMKKIMKSAVETGTPFIFFRDTVNEANPNKHAGMIYASNLCHEIAQNVGFTNLKKEILEDDGTITTVTAPGDMVTCNLNSINLGKIDEDFLEEQIALQVRMLDNVITINQTPVPESRLTCDKYRAIGLGTSGYHHYLVKHGLRWESKEHIAAADALFEKIAYYAIKASMELSKEKGAYPAFKGSEWDTGKYFTRRGYTSEKWQRLAADVHKYGMRNGYLLAVAPTGSTSNIANTTAGIDPIFKKFFIEEKQGSFTPKTAPDLNPKTFWLYKEAHTIDQQWSIRANAARQRHIDQAQSFNLYITPRMKASEILNLYIEAYKQGIKTIYYVRNQSLEMDECTSCSS
;
A
#
# COMPACT_ATOMS: atom_id res chain seq x y z
N GLU A 1 -10.25 -17.87 23.60
CA GLU A 1 -9.02 -17.38 24.30
C GLU A 1 -8.18 -16.43 23.44
N ILE A 2 -8.06 -16.64 22.12
CA ILE A 2 -7.34 -15.71 21.22
C ILE A 2 -7.98 -14.30 21.23
N CYS A 3 -9.31 -14.18 21.25
CA CYS A 3 -9.99 -12.87 21.25
C CYS A 3 -9.75 -12.03 22.50
N ALA A 4 -9.61 -12.63 23.67
CA ALA A 4 -9.45 -11.89 24.93
C ALA A 4 -8.03 -11.36 25.14
N CYS A 5 -7.00 -12.04 24.60
CA CYS A 5 -5.61 -11.59 24.64
C CYS A 5 -5.26 -10.57 23.54
N LEU A 6 -6.11 -10.42 22.51
CA LEU A 6 -5.83 -9.65 21.30
C LEU A 6 -6.21 -8.16 21.40
N VAL A 7 -6.93 -7.75 22.45
CA VAL A 7 -7.29 -6.35 22.77
C VAL A 7 -6.67 -5.98 24.11
N GLY A 8 -5.36 -6.14 24.22
CA GLY A 8 -4.60 -5.53 25.30
C GLY A 8 -4.41 -4.03 25.04
N SER A 9 -4.17 -3.26 26.11
CA SER A 9 -3.89 -1.82 26.02
C SER A 9 -2.70 -1.49 25.10
N GLU A 10 -1.84 -2.46 24.81
CA GLU A 10 -0.56 -2.31 24.10
C GLU A 10 -0.55 -2.80 22.65
N MET A 11 -1.62 -3.48 22.19
CA MET A 11 -1.74 -4.04 20.84
C MET A 11 -3.05 -3.66 20.17
N CYS A 12 -2.99 -3.29 18.89
CA CYS A 12 -4.15 -3.06 18.03
C CYS A 12 -4.14 -4.05 16.87
N ILE A 13 -4.73 -5.22 17.07
CA ILE A 13 -4.98 -6.15 15.96
C ILE A 13 -6.04 -5.55 15.05
N ARG A 14 -5.84 -5.75 13.74
CA ARG A 14 -6.75 -5.19 12.75
C ARG A 14 -8.17 -5.75 12.92
N ASP A 15 -9.16 -4.90 12.69
CA ASP A 15 -10.59 -5.16 12.85
C ASP A 15 -11.10 -6.46 12.20
N ARG A 16 -10.48 -6.91 11.10
CA ARG A 16 -10.86 -8.15 10.39
C ARG A 16 -10.48 -9.41 11.15
N THR A 17 -9.26 -9.45 11.69
CA THR A 17 -8.85 -10.59 12.52
C THR A 17 -9.79 -10.72 13.71
N LEU A 18 -10.16 -9.60 14.34
CA LEU A 18 -11.10 -9.59 15.46
C LEU A 18 -12.53 -9.99 15.04
N ALA A 19 -13.01 -9.52 13.88
CA ALA A 19 -14.37 -9.76 13.44
C ALA A 19 -14.62 -11.21 13.01
N ASN A 20 -13.62 -11.88 12.42
CA ASN A 20 -13.77 -13.21 11.84
C ASN A 20 -13.12 -14.34 12.65
N ALA A 21 -12.31 -14.01 13.70
CA ALA A 21 -11.71 -15.03 14.56
C ALA A 21 -12.80 -15.81 15.31
N GLY A 22 -12.67 -17.14 15.29
CA GLY A 22 -13.64 -18.03 15.94
C GLY A 22 -14.94 -18.27 15.16
N THR A 23 -15.09 -17.71 13.97
CA THR A 23 -16.20 -18.02 13.06
C THR A 23 -15.93 -19.33 12.30
N PRO A 24 -16.96 -20.01 11.75
CA PRO A 24 -16.77 -21.23 10.96
C PRO A 24 -15.84 -21.06 9.75
N PHE A 25 -15.81 -19.87 9.14
CA PHE A 25 -14.88 -19.48 8.08
C PHE A 25 -14.07 -18.27 8.55
N HIS A 26 -12.93 -18.54 9.17
CA HIS A 26 -12.08 -17.50 9.76
C HIS A 26 -11.10 -16.95 8.73
N GLN A 27 -11.59 -16.09 7.84
CA GLN A 27 -10.77 -15.26 6.98
C GLN A 27 -10.26 -14.06 7.80
N LEU A 28 -8.96 -14.06 8.17
CA LEU A 28 -8.38 -13.14 9.15
C LEU A 28 -7.65 -11.95 8.53
N SER A 29 -7.52 -11.92 7.20
CA SER A 29 -6.76 -10.89 6.48
C SER A 29 -7.67 -9.78 5.99
N SER A 30 -7.18 -8.53 6.02
CA SER A 30 -8.01 -7.37 5.67
C SER A 30 -7.92 -6.95 4.21
N CYS A 31 -6.77 -7.17 3.56
CA CYS A 31 -6.53 -6.73 2.20
C CYS A 31 -5.78 -7.79 1.41
N PHE A 32 -5.96 -7.70 0.10
CA PHE A 32 -5.30 -8.56 -0.89
C PHE A 32 -4.78 -7.68 -2.02
N VAL A 33 -3.80 -8.18 -2.81
CA VAL A 33 -3.35 -7.50 -4.03
C VAL A 33 -3.20 -8.52 -5.15
N ALA A 34 -3.69 -8.19 -6.35
CA ALA A 34 -3.63 -9.04 -7.53
C ALA A 34 -3.27 -8.24 -8.78
N GLY A 35 -2.56 -8.86 -9.71
CA GLY A 35 -2.28 -8.31 -11.03
C GLY A 35 -3.24 -8.84 -12.09
N VAL A 36 -3.62 -8.00 -13.04
CA VAL A 36 -4.45 -8.33 -14.21
C VAL A 36 -3.58 -8.30 -15.45
N ASP A 37 -3.58 -9.39 -16.21
CA ASP A 37 -2.93 -9.48 -17.51
C ASP A 37 -3.86 -9.01 -18.64
N ASP A 38 -3.30 -8.65 -19.81
CA ASP A 38 -4.03 -8.08 -20.95
C ASP A 38 -4.85 -9.13 -21.72
N ASN A 39 -5.75 -9.81 -21.02
CA ASN A 39 -6.71 -10.74 -21.62
C ASN A 39 -8.00 -10.83 -20.81
N LEU A 40 -9.09 -11.15 -21.51
CA LEU A 40 -10.43 -11.19 -20.95
C LEU A 40 -10.56 -12.16 -19.75
N TRP A 41 -9.92 -13.33 -19.85
CA TRP A 41 -9.96 -14.32 -18.78
C TRP A 41 -9.34 -13.76 -17.48
N SER A 42 -8.17 -13.17 -17.55
CA SER A 42 -7.48 -12.59 -16.38
C SER A 42 -8.30 -11.46 -15.73
N ILE A 43 -8.91 -10.60 -16.55
CA ILE A 43 -9.77 -9.50 -16.06
C ILE A 43 -10.95 -10.04 -15.25
N TYR A 44 -11.66 -11.05 -15.78
CA TYR A 44 -12.81 -11.63 -15.08
C TYR A 44 -12.41 -12.57 -13.95
N ASP A 45 -11.29 -13.27 -14.04
CA ASP A 45 -10.74 -14.07 -12.94
C ASP A 45 -10.45 -13.21 -11.70
N VAL A 46 -9.77 -12.07 -11.90
CA VAL A 46 -9.51 -11.14 -10.79
C VAL A 46 -10.81 -10.53 -10.26
N ASN A 47 -11.81 -10.26 -11.11
CA ASN A 47 -13.12 -9.80 -10.63
C ASN A 47 -13.85 -10.87 -9.81
N SER A 48 -13.80 -12.13 -10.22
CA SER A 48 -14.32 -13.25 -9.44
C SER A 48 -13.60 -13.42 -8.11
N LYS A 49 -12.26 -13.26 -8.08
CA LYS A 49 -11.47 -13.26 -6.84
C LYS A 49 -11.87 -12.10 -5.94
N PHE A 50 -12.08 -10.91 -6.51
CA PHE A 50 -12.53 -9.73 -5.77
C PHE A 50 -13.88 -9.97 -5.08
N SER A 51 -14.87 -10.52 -5.78
CA SER A 51 -16.17 -10.83 -5.19
C SER A 51 -16.06 -11.78 -3.99
N ARG A 52 -15.23 -12.83 -4.09
CA ARG A 52 -14.97 -13.77 -2.99
C ARG A 52 -14.28 -13.13 -1.80
N VAL A 53 -13.28 -12.27 -2.06
CA VAL A 53 -12.57 -11.50 -1.02
C VAL A 53 -13.52 -10.52 -0.34
N SER A 54 -14.31 -9.76 -1.10
CA SER A 54 -15.26 -8.76 -0.58
C SER A 54 -16.35 -9.40 0.28
N LYS A 55 -16.92 -10.53 -0.12
CA LYS A 55 -17.89 -11.31 0.66
C LYS A 55 -17.40 -11.60 2.08
N HIS A 56 -16.10 -11.84 2.26
CA HIS A 56 -15.48 -12.14 3.54
C HIS A 56 -14.84 -10.90 4.19
N GLY A 57 -15.22 -9.70 3.75
CA GLY A 57 -14.81 -8.42 4.33
C GLY A 57 -13.39 -7.98 4.00
N GLY A 58 -12.73 -8.60 3.03
CA GLY A 58 -11.45 -8.15 2.51
C GLY A 58 -11.61 -7.04 1.47
N ALA A 59 -10.55 -6.26 1.26
CA ALA A 59 -10.42 -5.29 0.17
C ALA A 59 -9.35 -5.75 -0.82
N LEU A 60 -9.44 -5.31 -2.08
CA LEU A 60 -8.49 -5.73 -3.13
C LEU A 60 -7.74 -4.52 -3.70
N GLY A 61 -6.40 -4.62 -3.78
CA GLY A 61 -5.56 -3.81 -4.65
C GLY A 61 -5.44 -4.51 -6.01
N ILE A 62 -5.68 -3.80 -7.09
CA ILE A 62 -5.69 -4.35 -8.45
C ILE A 62 -4.70 -3.56 -9.29
N TYR A 63 -3.77 -4.25 -9.93
CA TYR A 63 -2.88 -3.64 -10.92
C TYR A 63 -3.43 -3.86 -12.33
N LEU A 64 -3.64 -2.77 -13.08
CA LEU A 64 -4.17 -2.78 -14.45
C LEU A 64 -3.16 -2.28 -15.51
N GLY A 65 -1.91 -2.01 -15.14
CA GLY A 65 -0.94 -1.39 -16.05
C GLY A 65 -0.64 -2.18 -17.31
N LYS A 66 -0.88 -3.50 -17.34
CA LYS A 66 -0.71 -4.34 -18.53
C LYS A 66 -1.88 -4.27 -19.51
N VAL A 67 -3.06 -3.82 -19.07
CA VAL A 67 -4.27 -3.81 -19.91
C VAL A 67 -4.14 -2.72 -20.97
N ARG A 68 -4.40 -3.08 -22.22
CA ARG A 68 -4.30 -2.17 -23.38
C ARG A 68 -5.19 -0.94 -23.27
N ALA A 69 -4.70 0.16 -23.84
CA ALA A 69 -5.37 1.47 -23.81
C ALA A 69 -6.61 1.54 -24.73
N LEU A 70 -7.37 2.62 -24.54
CA LEU A 70 -8.46 3.00 -25.45
C LEU A 70 -7.95 3.10 -26.90
N ASN A 71 -8.74 2.57 -27.82
CA ASN A 71 -8.43 2.50 -29.26
C ASN A 71 -7.20 1.62 -29.61
N SER A 72 -6.74 0.78 -28.72
CA SER A 72 -5.78 -0.27 -29.04
C SER A 72 -6.43 -1.34 -29.94
N ASP A 73 -5.62 -2.11 -30.65
CA ASP A 73 -6.10 -3.18 -31.53
C ASP A 73 -6.54 -4.42 -30.76
N ILE A 74 -7.61 -5.07 -31.23
CA ILE A 74 -8.08 -6.36 -30.71
C ILE A 74 -8.20 -7.35 -31.86
N ARG A 75 -7.42 -8.45 -31.83
CA ARG A 75 -7.45 -9.53 -32.85
C ARG A 75 -7.34 -9.01 -34.29
N GLY A 76 -6.51 -7.98 -34.52
CA GLY A 76 -6.32 -7.35 -35.83
C GLY A 76 -7.40 -6.32 -36.23
N PHE A 77 -8.43 -6.12 -35.40
CA PHE A 77 -9.37 -5.02 -35.57
C PHE A 77 -8.81 -3.76 -34.93
N LYS A 78 -8.54 -2.74 -35.75
CA LYS A 78 -8.01 -1.46 -35.32
C LYS A 78 -9.02 -0.67 -34.48
N ASN A 79 -8.52 0.08 -33.50
CA ASN A 79 -9.29 0.99 -32.66
C ASN A 79 -10.49 0.33 -31.95
N SER A 80 -10.36 -0.93 -31.53
CA SER A 80 -11.49 -1.70 -30.99
C SER A 80 -11.51 -1.80 -29.47
N SER A 81 -10.42 -1.44 -28.79
CA SER A 81 -10.35 -1.48 -27.32
C SER A 81 -11.11 -0.32 -26.67
N GLY A 82 -11.88 -0.63 -25.62
CA GLY A 82 -12.51 0.37 -24.74
C GLY A 82 -11.58 0.98 -23.70
N GLY A 83 -10.30 0.52 -23.64
CA GLY A 83 -9.33 0.93 -22.64
C GLY A 83 -9.61 0.35 -21.25
N VAL A 84 -8.96 0.92 -20.22
CA VAL A 84 -9.07 0.43 -18.83
C VAL A 84 -10.35 0.84 -18.11
N ILE A 85 -10.99 1.95 -18.49
CA ILE A 85 -12.13 2.53 -17.75
C ILE A 85 -13.33 1.57 -17.65
N PRO A 86 -13.77 0.87 -18.71
CA PRO A 86 -14.87 -0.10 -18.61
C PRO A 86 -14.59 -1.22 -17.59
N TRP A 87 -13.33 -1.66 -17.49
CA TRP A 87 -12.93 -2.69 -16.53
C TRP A 87 -12.92 -2.17 -15.10
N VAL A 88 -12.46 -0.94 -14.88
CA VAL A 88 -12.55 -0.29 -13.55
C VAL A 88 -14.01 -0.17 -13.10
N ARG A 89 -14.94 0.12 -14.01
CA ARG A 89 -16.37 0.12 -13.70
C ARG A 89 -16.91 -1.25 -13.32
N LEU A 90 -16.47 -2.31 -14.00
CA LEU A 90 -16.82 -3.68 -13.61
C LEU A 90 -16.42 -3.97 -12.15
N TYR A 91 -15.24 -3.55 -11.75
CA TYR A 91 -14.80 -3.69 -10.34
C TYR A 91 -15.60 -2.78 -9.40
N ASN A 92 -15.97 -1.58 -9.85
CA ASN A 92 -16.83 -0.68 -9.07
C ASN A 92 -18.19 -1.32 -8.78
N ASP A 93 -18.84 -1.87 -9.80
CA ASP A 93 -20.15 -2.49 -9.67
C ASP A 93 -20.08 -3.76 -8.78
N THR A 94 -18.97 -4.49 -8.88
CA THR A 94 -18.70 -5.63 -7.97
C THR A 94 -18.50 -5.17 -6.51
N ALA A 95 -17.80 -4.06 -6.27
CA ALA A 95 -17.64 -3.48 -4.93
C ALA A 95 -18.98 -3.09 -4.30
N VAL A 96 -19.90 -2.57 -5.11
CA VAL A 96 -21.25 -2.18 -4.68
C VAL A 96 -22.15 -3.41 -4.48
N ALA A 97 -22.06 -4.40 -5.39
CA ALA A 97 -22.93 -5.58 -5.38
C ALA A 97 -22.56 -6.60 -4.29
N VAL A 98 -21.28 -6.69 -3.92
CA VAL A 98 -20.79 -7.69 -2.97
C VAL A 98 -20.14 -6.99 -1.78
N ASP A 99 -20.88 -6.88 -0.70
CA ASP A 99 -20.38 -6.37 0.57
C ASP A 99 -20.44 -7.43 1.68
N GLN A 100 -19.90 -7.10 2.85
CA GLN A 100 -19.99 -7.97 4.02
C GLN A 100 -21.31 -7.72 4.76
N LEU A 101 -22.43 -8.25 4.21
CA LEU A 101 -23.77 -8.22 4.81
C LEU A 101 -24.22 -6.81 5.24
N GLY A 102 -23.92 -5.78 4.44
CA GLY A 102 -24.25 -4.38 4.75
C GLY A 102 -23.44 -3.75 5.90
N LYS A 103 -22.61 -4.52 6.59
CA LYS A 103 -21.79 -4.01 7.71
C LYS A 103 -20.55 -3.26 7.25
N ARG A 104 -20.04 -3.59 6.07
CA ARG A 104 -18.92 -2.89 5.44
C ARG A 104 -19.05 -2.96 3.93
N LYS A 105 -18.98 -1.81 3.27
CA LYS A 105 -18.96 -1.72 1.82
C LYS A 105 -17.72 -2.42 1.25
N GLY A 106 -17.86 -3.04 0.09
CA GLY A 106 -16.74 -3.51 -0.71
C GLY A 106 -15.84 -2.35 -1.09
N GLY A 107 -14.55 -2.57 -1.21
CA GLY A 107 -13.60 -1.53 -1.61
C GLY A 107 -12.42 -2.10 -2.36
N ALA A 108 -12.01 -1.39 -3.42
CA ALA A 108 -10.81 -1.74 -4.16
C ALA A 108 -10.00 -0.49 -4.52
N THR A 109 -8.68 -0.66 -4.55
CA THR A 109 -7.77 0.28 -5.18
C THR A 109 -7.34 -0.28 -6.52
N VAL A 110 -7.36 0.54 -7.55
CA VAL A 110 -6.85 0.20 -8.88
C VAL A 110 -5.62 1.04 -9.15
N THR A 111 -4.52 0.39 -9.52
CA THR A 111 -3.25 1.05 -9.85
C THR A 111 -3.00 1.02 -11.35
N LEU A 112 -2.68 2.18 -11.92
CA LEU A 112 -2.28 2.37 -13.31
C LEU A 112 -0.93 3.10 -13.36
N ASP A 113 -0.11 2.76 -14.34
CA ASP A 113 1.16 3.47 -14.55
C ASP A 113 0.92 4.86 -15.15
N ILE A 114 1.68 5.85 -14.69
CA ILE A 114 1.53 7.24 -15.13
C ILE A 114 1.76 7.44 -16.63
N TRP A 115 2.53 6.55 -17.28
CA TRP A 115 2.80 6.58 -18.71
C TRP A 115 1.75 5.89 -19.59
N HIS A 116 0.67 5.34 -19.00
CA HIS A 116 -0.42 4.71 -19.72
C HIS A 116 -1.27 5.74 -20.48
N LYS A 117 -1.66 5.47 -21.74
CA LYS A 117 -2.47 6.40 -22.57
C LYS A 117 -3.79 6.79 -21.92
N ASP A 118 -4.41 5.92 -21.12
CA ASP A 118 -5.68 6.21 -20.44
C ASP A 118 -5.52 7.01 -19.13
N PHE A 119 -4.31 7.51 -18.84
CA PHE A 119 -3.98 8.24 -17.62
C PHE A 119 -4.98 9.35 -17.27
N TYR A 120 -5.31 10.21 -18.24
CA TYR A 120 -6.15 11.39 -17.99
C TYR A 120 -7.56 11.05 -17.52
N GLU A 121 -8.19 10.04 -18.12
CA GLU A 121 -9.52 9.59 -17.72
C GLU A 121 -9.47 8.83 -16.39
N PHE A 122 -8.41 8.04 -16.20
CA PHE A 122 -8.21 7.28 -14.99
C PHE A 122 -8.07 8.17 -13.74
N VAL A 123 -7.33 9.27 -13.84
CA VAL A 123 -7.18 10.23 -12.73
C VAL A 123 -8.51 10.90 -12.35
N GLU A 124 -9.44 11.03 -13.29
CA GLU A 124 -10.75 11.67 -13.07
C GLU A 124 -11.87 10.71 -12.66
N LEU A 125 -11.59 9.44 -12.39
CA LEU A 125 -12.61 8.41 -12.06
C LEU A 125 -13.57 8.82 -10.94
N ARG A 126 -13.12 9.59 -9.95
CA ARG A 126 -13.92 9.99 -8.79
C ARG A 126 -14.38 11.44 -8.79
N THR A 127 -13.97 12.25 -9.76
CA THR A 127 -14.39 13.65 -9.83
C THR A 127 -15.86 13.79 -10.21
N ASN A 128 -16.53 14.83 -9.72
CA ASN A 128 -17.98 15.04 -9.92
C ASN A 128 -18.35 15.65 -11.26
N ASN A 129 -17.39 15.84 -12.18
CA ASN A 129 -17.61 16.41 -13.52
C ASN A 129 -17.40 15.36 -14.61
N GLY A 130 -18.11 15.51 -15.73
CA GLY A 130 -17.98 14.62 -16.89
C GLY A 130 -19.12 13.59 -17.01
N ASP A 131 -18.92 12.57 -17.85
CA ASP A 131 -19.91 11.51 -18.11
C ASP A 131 -19.87 10.46 -16.99
N ASP A 132 -20.97 10.31 -16.24
CA ASP A 132 -21.09 9.34 -15.15
C ASP A 132 -20.85 7.88 -15.59
N ARG A 133 -21.06 7.57 -16.87
CA ARG A 133 -20.74 6.26 -17.44
C ARG A 133 -19.24 5.97 -17.49
N ARG A 134 -18.41 6.98 -17.26
CA ARG A 134 -16.94 6.88 -17.19
C ARG A 134 -16.39 7.10 -15.76
N LYS A 135 -17.26 7.10 -14.74
CA LYS A 135 -16.91 7.27 -13.32
C LYS A 135 -16.97 5.96 -12.57
N ALA A 136 -16.20 5.89 -11.48
CA ALA A 136 -16.14 4.75 -10.55
C ALA A 136 -15.88 5.29 -9.13
N HIS A 137 -16.96 5.73 -8.47
CA HIS A 137 -16.87 6.45 -7.20
C HIS A 137 -16.48 5.57 -6.01
N ASP A 138 -16.74 4.26 -6.08
CA ASP A 138 -16.41 3.29 -5.02
C ASP A 138 -15.02 2.64 -5.21
N ILE A 139 -14.30 3.00 -6.29
CA ILE A 139 -12.93 2.58 -6.56
C ILE A 139 -11.96 3.72 -6.23
N PHE A 140 -10.82 3.38 -5.64
CA PHE A 140 -9.77 4.33 -5.29
C PHE A 140 -8.63 4.23 -6.31
N PRO A 141 -8.47 5.22 -7.20
CA PRO A 141 -7.37 5.23 -8.16
C PRO A 141 -6.02 5.45 -7.47
N SER A 142 -5.01 4.74 -7.95
CA SER A 142 -3.61 4.88 -7.56
C SER A 142 -2.75 5.01 -8.82
N ILE A 143 -1.73 5.87 -8.78
CA ILE A 143 -0.79 6.08 -9.87
C ILE A 143 0.59 5.57 -9.49
N SER A 144 1.11 4.66 -10.30
CA SER A 144 2.48 4.17 -10.23
C SER A 144 3.40 5.16 -10.96
N VAL A 145 4.36 5.73 -10.22
CA VAL A 145 5.21 6.85 -10.68
C VAL A 145 6.68 6.42 -10.68
N PRO A 146 7.35 6.34 -11.85
CA PRO A 146 8.77 6.06 -11.93
C PRO A 146 9.62 7.32 -11.64
N ASN A 147 10.88 7.12 -11.28
CA ASN A 147 11.84 8.19 -11.03
C ASN A 147 11.97 9.15 -12.21
N LEU A 148 12.03 8.60 -13.43
CA LEU A 148 12.14 9.38 -14.67
C LEU A 148 11.03 10.42 -14.81
N PHE A 149 9.78 10.09 -14.41
CA PHE A 149 8.69 11.07 -14.41
C PHE A 149 8.97 12.23 -13.44
N MET A 150 9.39 11.93 -12.22
CA MET A 150 9.69 12.95 -11.21
C MET A 150 10.87 13.83 -11.62
N GLU A 151 11.89 13.25 -12.23
CA GLU A 151 13.03 13.99 -12.77
C GLU A 151 12.60 14.96 -13.88
N ARG A 152 11.79 14.50 -14.85
CA ARG A 152 11.24 15.34 -15.93
C ARG A 152 10.28 16.41 -15.40
N LEU A 153 9.47 16.08 -14.39
CA LEU A 153 8.61 17.05 -13.71
C LEU A 153 9.42 18.20 -13.09
N ILE A 154 10.51 17.88 -12.40
CA ILE A 154 11.41 18.87 -11.78
C ILE A 154 12.08 19.73 -12.85
N LYS A 155 12.53 19.14 -13.96
CA LYS A 155 13.16 19.81 -15.09
C LYS A 155 12.17 20.52 -16.03
N ARG A 156 10.84 20.35 -15.83
CA ARG A 156 9.78 20.89 -16.70
C ARG A 156 9.83 20.33 -18.12
N GLU A 157 10.24 19.09 -18.27
CA GLU A 157 10.28 18.36 -19.52
C GLU A 157 8.95 17.66 -19.84
N ASN A 158 8.85 17.14 -21.07
CA ASN A 158 7.71 16.34 -21.50
C ASN A 158 7.87 14.88 -21.02
N PHE A 159 6.73 14.21 -20.91
CA PHE A 159 6.64 12.78 -20.65
C PHE A 159 5.69 12.14 -21.65
N THR A 160 6.01 10.97 -22.18
CA THR A 160 5.26 10.33 -23.25
C THR A 160 4.35 9.22 -22.72
N LEU A 161 3.09 9.24 -23.13
CA LEU A 161 2.13 8.19 -22.82
C LEU A 161 2.16 7.13 -23.92
N PHE A 162 2.12 5.86 -23.50
CA PHE A 162 2.13 4.71 -24.40
C PHE A 162 0.94 3.77 -24.14
N ASP A 163 0.58 2.99 -25.14
CA ASP A 163 -0.27 1.81 -25.01
C ASP A 163 0.62 0.61 -24.68
N PRO A 164 0.44 -0.07 -23.51
CA PRO A 164 1.27 -1.21 -23.13
C PRO A 164 1.21 -2.34 -24.15
N HIS A 165 0.06 -2.58 -24.78
CA HIS A 165 -0.09 -3.59 -25.83
C HIS A 165 0.76 -3.26 -27.08
N GLU A 166 0.73 -2.01 -27.52
CA GLU A 166 1.54 -1.54 -28.66
C GLU A 166 3.02 -1.67 -28.35
N VAL A 167 3.47 -1.25 -27.15
CA VAL A 167 4.87 -1.41 -26.73
C VAL A 167 5.28 -2.87 -26.75
N ASN A 168 4.51 -3.75 -26.13
CA ASN A 168 4.85 -5.18 -26.11
C ASN A 168 4.90 -5.79 -27.50
N THR A 169 3.96 -5.41 -28.39
CA THR A 169 3.91 -5.94 -29.77
C THR A 169 5.07 -5.45 -30.63
N VAL A 170 5.43 -4.16 -30.52
CA VAL A 170 6.45 -3.52 -31.38
C VAL A 170 7.86 -3.72 -30.87
N MET A 171 8.04 -3.60 -29.53
CA MET A 171 9.36 -3.63 -28.90
C MET A 171 9.75 -5.02 -28.39
N GLY A 172 8.77 -5.93 -28.21
CA GLY A 172 9.01 -7.28 -27.72
C GLY A 172 9.25 -7.37 -26.20
N PHE A 173 8.93 -6.31 -25.45
CA PHE A 173 8.99 -6.28 -24.00
C PHE A 173 7.80 -5.54 -23.41
N ALA A 174 7.47 -5.82 -22.16
CA ALA A 174 6.48 -5.12 -21.38
C ALA A 174 7.16 -4.05 -20.51
N LEU A 175 6.89 -2.76 -20.76
CA LEU A 175 7.55 -1.64 -20.08
C LEU A 175 7.24 -1.64 -18.57
N GLU A 176 6.08 -2.14 -18.19
CA GLU A 176 5.63 -2.29 -16.82
C GLU A 176 6.44 -3.32 -16.00
N ASP A 177 7.22 -4.18 -16.62
CA ASP A 177 8.04 -5.19 -15.94
C ASP A 177 9.43 -4.67 -15.53
N PHE A 178 9.72 -3.38 -15.79
CA PHE A 178 10.98 -2.74 -15.46
C PHE A 178 10.82 -1.67 -14.38
N TYR A 179 11.85 -1.43 -13.62
CA TYR A 179 12.01 -0.32 -12.67
C TYR A 179 13.48 0.10 -12.59
N ASP A 180 13.73 1.32 -12.14
CA ASP A 180 15.08 1.82 -11.93
C ASP A 180 15.57 1.51 -10.52
N THR A 181 16.86 1.23 -10.40
CA THR A 181 17.59 1.15 -9.14
C THR A 181 18.74 2.16 -9.15
N GLU A 182 19.50 2.24 -8.05
CA GLU A 182 20.73 3.04 -8.02
C GLU A 182 21.77 2.50 -9.02
N GLU A 183 21.83 1.17 -9.18
CA GLU A 183 22.84 0.48 -10.00
C GLU A 183 22.39 0.27 -11.45
N ASP A 184 21.08 0.21 -11.72
CA ASP A 184 20.52 -0.15 -13.01
C ASP A 184 19.34 0.75 -13.38
N LYS A 185 19.33 1.29 -14.59
CA LYS A 185 18.31 2.18 -15.14
C LYS A 185 17.40 1.49 -16.16
N ALA A 186 17.04 0.25 -15.89
CA ALA A 186 16.31 -0.60 -16.82
C ALA A 186 15.01 0.02 -17.33
N PHE A 187 14.18 0.61 -16.46
CA PHE A 187 12.96 1.30 -16.89
C PHE A 187 13.28 2.50 -17.78
N THR A 188 14.19 3.36 -17.35
CA THR A 188 14.58 4.57 -18.10
C THR A 188 15.12 4.21 -19.48
N GLU A 189 15.98 3.20 -19.59
CA GLU A 189 16.55 2.77 -20.87
C GLU A 189 15.48 2.26 -21.84
N HIS A 190 14.58 1.38 -21.38
CA HIS A 190 13.49 0.83 -22.18
C HIS A 190 12.47 1.92 -22.56
N TYR A 191 12.14 2.82 -21.64
CA TYR A 191 11.25 3.94 -21.90
C TYR A 191 11.81 4.91 -22.96
N LEU A 192 13.08 5.27 -22.86
CA LEU A 192 13.76 6.11 -23.84
C LEU A 192 13.89 5.42 -25.21
N ALA A 193 14.01 4.09 -25.24
CA ALA A 193 13.96 3.32 -26.47
C ALA A 193 12.57 3.41 -27.13
N CYS A 194 11.49 3.33 -26.34
CA CYS A 194 10.14 3.54 -26.83
C CYS A 194 9.93 4.95 -27.41
N GLU A 195 10.45 5.98 -26.77
CA GLU A 195 10.33 7.36 -27.27
C GLU A 195 11.05 7.60 -28.62
N LYS A 196 12.09 6.84 -28.88
CA LYS A 196 12.89 6.94 -30.12
C LYS A 196 12.31 6.13 -31.29
N ASP A 197 11.46 5.14 -31.01
CA ASP A 197 10.95 4.25 -32.05
C ASP A 197 9.72 4.86 -32.72
N SER A 198 9.87 5.22 -34.00
CA SER A 198 8.81 5.87 -34.81
C SER A 198 7.61 4.96 -35.10
N ARG A 199 7.68 3.67 -34.82
CA ARG A 199 6.57 2.74 -34.99
C ARG A 199 5.54 2.84 -33.85
N LEU A 200 5.95 3.39 -32.70
CA LEU A 200 5.08 3.61 -31.54
C LEU A 200 4.34 4.95 -31.66
N HIS A 201 3.04 4.93 -31.39
CA HIS A 201 2.18 6.11 -31.41
C HIS A 201 2.10 6.78 -30.03
N GLY A 202 3.25 7.15 -29.46
CA GLY A 202 3.32 7.82 -28.15
C GLY A 202 2.71 9.22 -28.17
N ILE A 203 2.12 9.64 -27.05
CA ILE A 203 1.55 11.00 -26.86
C ILE A 203 2.44 11.76 -25.88
N SER A 204 3.24 12.70 -26.40
CA SER A 204 4.13 13.52 -25.59
C SER A 204 3.38 14.71 -24.98
N VAL A 205 3.42 14.84 -23.65
CA VAL A 205 2.73 15.89 -22.89
C VAL A 205 3.66 16.46 -21.81
N PRO A 206 3.53 17.75 -21.42
CA PRO A 206 4.32 18.30 -20.32
C PRO A 206 4.04 17.54 -19.01
N ALA A 207 5.09 17.03 -18.34
CA ALA A 207 4.97 16.34 -17.05
C ALA A 207 4.25 17.21 -15.99
N LEU A 208 4.43 18.53 -16.05
CA LEU A 208 3.74 19.47 -15.18
C LEU A 208 2.21 19.45 -15.37
N GLU A 209 1.72 19.32 -16.60
CA GLU A 209 0.27 19.27 -16.87
C GLU A 209 -0.33 17.96 -16.32
N MET A 210 0.39 16.85 -16.42
CA MET A 210 -0.01 15.59 -15.81
C MET A 210 -0.10 15.73 -14.29
N MET A 211 0.91 16.32 -13.67
CA MET A 211 0.92 16.53 -12.20
C MET A 211 -0.17 17.48 -11.74
N LYS A 212 -0.47 18.54 -12.50
CA LYS A 212 -1.63 19.44 -12.22
C LYS A 212 -2.94 18.66 -12.22
N LYS A 213 -3.10 17.69 -13.13
CA LYS A 213 -4.30 16.85 -13.20
C LYS A 213 -4.44 15.97 -11.96
N ILE A 214 -3.33 15.33 -11.53
CA ILE A 214 -3.26 14.57 -10.27
C ILE A 214 -3.65 15.45 -9.08
N MET A 215 -3.01 16.62 -8.94
CA MET A 215 -3.27 17.52 -7.81
C MET A 215 -4.71 18.01 -7.80
N LYS A 216 -5.29 18.35 -8.97
CA LYS A 216 -6.70 18.77 -9.05
C LYS A 216 -7.63 17.69 -8.54
N SER A 217 -7.47 16.46 -9.00
CA SER A 217 -8.28 15.32 -8.53
C SER A 217 -8.05 15.07 -7.04
N ALA A 218 -6.80 15.13 -6.56
CA ALA A 218 -6.47 14.91 -5.16
C ALA A 218 -7.09 15.97 -4.23
N VAL A 219 -7.12 17.23 -4.64
CA VAL A 219 -7.80 18.31 -3.88
C VAL A 219 -9.32 18.11 -3.84
N GLU A 220 -9.92 17.60 -4.91
CA GLU A 220 -11.36 17.39 -5.04
C GLU A 220 -11.84 16.10 -4.36
N THR A 221 -11.06 15.01 -4.45
CA THR A 221 -11.54 13.66 -4.06
C THR A 221 -10.64 12.95 -3.04
N GLY A 222 -9.52 13.54 -2.65
CA GLY A 222 -8.48 12.89 -1.84
C GLY A 222 -7.60 11.90 -2.61
N THR A 223 -7.91 11.62 -3.88
CA THR A 223 -7.24 10.64 -4.75
C THR A 223 -6.85 11.25 -6.09
N PRO A 224 -5.93 10.68 -6.90
CA PRO A 224 -5.33 9.35 -6.75
C PRO A 224 -4.27 9.27 -5.65
N PHE A 225 -4.06 8.06 -5.14
CA PHE A 225 -2.92 7.73 -4.32
C PHE A 225 -1.65 7.69 -5.19
N ILE A 226 -0.48 7.89 -4.58
CA ILE A 226 0.80 7.82 -5.29
C ILE A 226 1.61 6.63 -4.79
N PHE A 227 2.16 5.88 -5.73
CA PHE A 227 3.04 4.77 -5.52
C PHE A 227 4.35 5.02 -6.27
N PHE A 228 5.42 5.37 -5.56
CA PHE A 228 6.75 5.62 -6.14
C PHE A 228 7.43 4.28 -6.47
N ARG A 229 7.20 3.82 -7.69
CA ARG A 229 7.52 2.49 -8.20
C ARG A 229 8.96 2.07 -7.96
N ASP A 230 9.91 2.91 -8.35
CA ASP A 230 11.33 2.58 -8.29
C ASP A 230 11.81 2.55 -6.83
N THR A 231 11.40 3.54 -6.03
CA THR A 231 11.70 3.59 -4.59
C THR A 231 11.19 2.35 -3.85
N VAL A 232 9.98 1.89 -4.19
CA VAL A 232 9.39 0.68 -3.60
C VAL A 232 10.17 -0.57 -3.99
N ASN A 233 10.47 -0.73 -5.29
CA ASN A 233 11.16 -1.91 -5.80
C ASN A 233 12.65 -1.91 -5.43
N GLU A 234 13.30 -0.74 -5.35
CA GLU A 234 14.67 -0.63 -4.82
C GLU A 234 14.76 -1.15 -3.38
N ALA A 235 13.75 -0.90 -2.56
CA ALA A 235 13.72 -1.34 -1.17
C ALA A 235 13.17 -2.76 -0.96
N ASN A 236 12.74 -3.46 -2.02
CA ASN A 236 12.13 -4.79 -1.95
C ASN A 236 13.16 -5.86 -1.52
N PRO A 237 12.98 -6.52 -0.38
CA PRO A 237 13.92 -7.54 0.08
C PRO A 237 13.86 -8.84 -0.75
N ASN A 238 12.81 -9.04 -1.53
CA ASN A 238 12.57 -10.24 -2.33
C ASN A 238 12.60 -10.00 -3.85
N LYS A 239 13.45 -9.09 -4.32
CA LYS A 239 13.61 -8.76 -5.76
C LYS A 239 13.90 -9.98 -6.64
N HIS A 240 14.65 -10.95 -6.13
CA HIS A 240 15.02 -12.19 -6.83
C HIS A 240 13.81 -13.07 -7.19
N ALA A 241 12.68 -12.88 -6.53
CA ALA A 241 11.49 -13.74 -6.66
C ALA A 241 10.30 -13.04 -7.34
N GLY A 242 10.41 -11.75 -7.66
CA GLY A 242 9.35 -11.00 -8.33
C GLY A 242 9.46 -9.49 -8.15
N MET A 243 8.43 -8.78 -8.60
CA MET A 243 8.33 -7.33 -8.60
C MET A 243 7.07 -6.86 -7.88
N ILE A 244 7.12 -5.65 -7.32
CA ILE A 244 5.99 -4.99 -6.66
C ILE A 244 5.35 -4.04 -7.67
N TYR A 245 4.15 -4.38 -8.16
CA TYR A 245 3.43 -3.58 -9.16
C TYR A 245 2.41 -2.61 -8.56
N ALA A 246 1.84 -2.96 -7.43
CA ALA A 246 0.77 -2.20 -6.77
C ALA A 246 0.80 -2.41 -5.27
N SER A 247 0.03 -1.59 -4.56
CA SER A 247 -0.23 -1.70 -3.13
C SER A 247 -1.69 -2.11 -2.85
N ASN A 248 -1.98 -2.40 -1.58
CA ASN A 248 -3.34 -2.64 -1.10
C ASN A 248 -4.16 -1.34 -1.02
N LEU A 249 -5.42 -1.46 -0.56
CA LEU A 249 -6.32 -0.31 -0.44
C LEU A 249 -5.72 0.86 0.37
N CYS A 250 -5.00 0.59 1.44
CA CYS A 250 -4.45 1.62 2.32
C CYS A 250 -2.98 1.98 2.07
N HIS A 251 -2.36 1.45 1.03
CA HIS A 251 -1.01 1.78 0.53
C HIS A 251 0.16 1.49 1.49
N GLU A 252 -0.02 0.65 2.51
CA GLU A 252 1.06 0.22 3.40
C GLU A 252 1.76 -1.07 2.97
N ILE A 253 1.15 -1.87 2.10
CA ILE A 253 1.70 -3.15 1.67
C ILE A 253 2.53 -2.97 0.40
N ALA A 254 3.74 -3.51 0.43
CA ALA A 254 4.65 -3.54 -0.70
C ALA A 254 5.29 -4.95 -0.78
N GLN A 255 4.64 -5.84 -1.55
CA GLN A 255 5.03 -7.24 -1.72
C GLN A 255 4.94 -7.61 -3.20
N ASN A 256 5.70 -8.63 -3.61
CA ASN A 256 5.68 -9.12 -4.99
C ASN A 256 4.27 -9.54 -5.41
N VAL A 257 3.88 -9.10 -6.60
CA VAL A 257 2.60 -9.44 -7.24
C VAL A 257 2.88 -10.21 -8.53
N GLY A 258 2.09 -11.24 -8.79
CA GLY A 258 2.17 -12.03 -10.02
C GLY A 258 0.85 -12.04 -10.78
N PHE A 259 0.88 -12.60 -11.98
CA PHE A 259 -0.28 -12.70 -12.87
C PHE A 259 -0.68 -14.16 -13.04
N THR A 260 -1.93 -14.49 -12.72
CA THR A 260 -2.47 -15.83 -12.93
C THR A 260 -2.88 -16.00 -14.38
N ASN A 261 -2.42 -17.08 -15.01
CA ASN A 261 -2.67 -17.38 -16.41
C ASN A 261 -3.46 -18.69 -16.57
N LEU A 262 -4.48 -18.67 -17.42
CA LEU A 262 -5.17 -19.87 -17.88
C LEU A 262 -4.22 -20.70 -18.75
N LYS A 263 -4.05 -21.98 -18.40
CA LYS A 263 -3.28 -22.93 -19.21
C LYS A 263 -4.18 -23.71 -20.15
N LYS A 264 -5.26 -24.28 -19.63
CA LYS A 264 -6.23 -25.05 -20.42
C LYS A 264 -7.54 -25.25 -19.63
N GLU A 265 -8.60 -25.46 -20.38
CA GLU A 265 -9.84 -26.03 -19.89
C GLU A 265 -10.04 -27.41 -20.55
N ILE A 266 -10.35 -28.42 -19.76
CA ILE A 266 -10.50 -29.81 -20.19
C ILE A 266 -11.93 -30.24 -19.89
N LEU A 267 -12.61 -30.72 -20.92
CA LEU A 267 -13.86 -31.47 -20.73
C LEU A 267 -13.45 -32.92 -20.45
N GLU A 268 -13.69 -33.38 -19.24
CA GLU A 268 -13.41 -34.77 -18.81
C GLU A 268 -14.47 -35.73 -19.32
N ASP A 269 -14.16 -37.04 -19.39
CA ASP A 269 -15.07 -38.08 -19.91
C ASP A 269 -16.35 -38.21 -19.09
N ASP A 270 -16.34 -37.84 -17.82
CA ASP A 270 -17.50 -37.84 -16.93
C ASP A 270 -18.40 -36.61 -17.07
N GLY A 271 -18.07 -35.69 -18.00
CA GLY A 271 -18.80 -34.45 -18.24
C GLY A 271 -18.41 -33.30 -17.30
N THR A 272 -17.42 -33.47 -16.44
CA THR A 272 -16.88 -32.36 -15.64
C THR A 272 -15.93 -31.49 -16.46
N ILE A 273 -15.76 -30.21 -16.04
CA ILE A 273 -14.81 -29.29 -16.65
C ILE A 273 -13.69 -28.98 -15.64
N THR A 274 -12.45 -29.32 -16.03
CA THR A 274 -11.25 -29.02 -15.26
C THR A 274 -10.56 -27.77 -15.82
N THR A 275 -10.43 -26.72 -15.01
CA THR A 275 -9.67 -25.50 -15.37
C THR A 275 -8.29 -25.57 -14.74
N VAL A 276 -7.25 -25.54 -15.57
CA VAL A 276 -5.85 -25.56 -15.14
C VAL A 276 -5.24 -24.16 -15.31
N THR A 277 -4.73 -23.61 -14.22
CA THR A 277 -4.09 -22.29 -14.20
C THR A 277 -2.64 -22.36 -13.74
N ALA A 278 -1.80 -21.44 -14.22
CA ALA A 278 -0.52 -21.13 -13.60
C ALA A 278 -0.75 -19.98 -12.61
N PRO A 279 -0.66 -20.23 -11.30
CA PRO A 279 -0.96 -19.20 -10.32
C PRO A 279 0.13 -18.12 -10.30
N GLY A 280 -0.28 -16.85 -10.26
CA GLY A 280 0.57 -15.72 -9.91
C GLY A 280 0.56 -15.46 -8.41
N ASP A 281 1.51 -14.65 -7.94
CA ASP A 281 1.54 -14.23 -6.55
C ASP A 281 0.36 -13.28 -6.26
N MET A 282 -0.58 -13.71 -5.42
CA MET A 282 -1.67 -12.90 -4.89
C MET A 282 -1.42 -12.58 -3.43
N VAL A 283 -1.10 -11.32 -3.17
CA VAL A 283 -0.70 -10.84 -1.84
C VAL A 283 -1.85 -10.90 -0.85
N THR A 284 -1.52 -11.21 0.39
CA THR A 284 -2.44 -11.20 1.52
C THR A 284 -1.84 -10.39 2.67
N CYS A 285 -2.61 -9.46 3.22
CA CYS A 285 -2.15 -8.56 4.28
C CYS A 285 -2.48 -9.13 5.67
N ASN A 286 -1.47 -9.61 6.38
CA ASN A 286 -1.58 -10.07 7.76
C ASN A 286 -0.98 -9.00 8.68
N LEU A 287 -1.84 -8.20 9.33
CA LEU A 287 -1.46 -6.93 9.94
C LEU A 287 -1.76 -6.87 11.44
N ASN A 288 -0.83 -6.28 12.18
CA ASN A 288 -0.99 -5.86 13.56
C ASN A 288 -0.29 -4.52 13.78
N SER A 289 -0.60 -3.83 14.89
CA SER A 289 0.01 -2.54 15.23
C SER A 289 0.34 -2.46 16.71
N ILE A 290 1.57 -2.03 17.01
CA ILE A 290 2.02 -1.69 18.37
C ILE A 290 1.33 -0.39 18.78
N ASN A 291 0.72 -0.35 19.96
CA ASN A 291 0.16 0.88 20.50
C ASN A 291 1.24 1.68 21.23
N LEU A 292 1.94 2.54 20.47
CA LEU A 292 3.05 3.36 20.98
C LEU A 292 2.64 4.30 22.12
N GLY A 293 1.38 4.74 22.13
CA GLY A 293 0.87 5.61 23.19
C GLY A 293 0.77 4.94 24.57
N LYS A 294 0.78 3.60 24.61
CA LYS A 294 0.57 2.83 25.85
C LYS A 294 1.66 1.81 26.14
N ILE A 295 2.55 1.54 25.18
CA ILE A 295 3.62 0.57 25.39
C ILE A 295 4.58 1.02 26.46
N ASP A 296 5.06 0.07 27.25
CA ASP A 296 6.24 0.22 28.07
C ASP A 296 7.47 -0.17 27.23
N GLU A 297 8.38 0.78 27.03
CA GLU A 297 9.55 0.57 26.17
C GLU A 297 10.51 -0.50 26.69
N ASP A 298 10.50 -0.78 27.99
CA ASP A 298 11.32 -1.84 28.59
C ASP A 298 10.89 -3.24 28.14
N PHE A 299 9.61 -3.40 27.76
CA PHE A 299 9.04 -4.66 27.24
C PHE A 299 8.84 -4.66 25.72
N LEU A 300 9.37 -3.67 24.99
CA LEU A 300 9.16 -3.55 23.55
C LEU A 300 9.66 -4.77 22.76
N GLU A 301 10.78 -5.36 23.16
CA GLU A 301 11.34 -6.55 22.49
C GLU A 301 10.41 -7.76 22.60
N GLU A 302 9.94 -8.06 23.81
CA GLU A 302 9.02 -9.18 24.07
C GLU A 302 7.70 -8.99 23.36
N GLN A 303 7.16 -7.78 23.39
CA GLN A 303 5.92 -7.43 22.69
C GLN A 303 6.04 -7.63 21.18
N ILE A 304 7.14 -7.19 20.58
CA ILE A 304 7.38 -7.38 19.14
C ILE A 304 7.55 -8.88 18.83
N ALA A 305 8.30 -9.63 19.64
CA ALA A 305 8.49 -11.06 19.44
C ALA A 305 7.15 -11.82 19.49
N LEU A 306 6.28 -11.47 20.44
CA LEU A 306 4.93 -12.04 20.55
C LEU A 306 4.08 -11.71 19.32
N GLN A 307 4.08 -10.45 18.88
CA GLN A 307 3.27 -10.01 17.73
C GLN A 307 3.74 -10.64 16.42
N VAL A 308 5.04 -10.76 16.18
CA VAL A 308 5.59 -11.46 15.00
C VAL A 308 5.15 -12.93 15.01
N ARG A 309 5.24 -13.62 16.16
CA ARG A 309 4.76 -15.00 16.32
C ARG A 309 3.26 -15.13 16.07
N MET A 310 2.46 -14.21 16.59
CA MET A 310 1.01 -14.19 16.38
C MET A 310 0.67 -14.04 14.91
N LEU A 311 1.30 -13.10 14.19
CA LEU A 311 1.07 -12.89 12.76
C LEU A 311 1.49 -14.10 11.92
N ASP A 312 2.63 -14.75 12.27
CA ASP A 312 3.02 -16.01 11.62
C ASP A 312 1.98 -17.12 11.86
N ASN A 313 1.42 -17.22 13.06
CA ASN A 313 0.36 -18.18 13.37
C ASN A 313 -0.94 -17.84 12.60
N VAL A 314 -1.30 -16.56 12.47
CA VAL A 314 -2.45 -16.12 11.65
C VAL A 314 -2.31 -16.61 10.22
N ILE A 315 -1.13 -16.52 9.59
CA ILE A 315 -0.90 -17.07 8.25
C ILE A 315 -1.22 -18.57 8.21
N THR A 316 -0.84 -19.31 9.23
CA THR A 316 -1.02 -20.77 9.27
C THR A 316 -2.49 -21.18 9.38
N ILE A 317 -3.27 -20.47 10.22
CA ILE A 317 -4.67 -20.82 10.50
C ILE A 317 -5.68 -20.14 9.57
N ASN A 318 -5.27 -19.10 8.84
CA ASN A 318 -6.15 -18.30 7.99
C ASN A 318 -6.80 -19.13 6.87
N GLN A 319 -8.11 -19.02 6.75
CA GLN A 319 -8.87 -19.58 5.64
C GLN A 319 -9.05 -18.53 4.55
N THR A 320 -8.18 -18.59 3.54
CA THR A 320 -8.26 -17.64 2.43
C THR A 320 -9.34 -18.04 1.44
N PRO A 321 -10.13 -17.08 0.91
CA PRO A 321 -11.17 -17.37 -0.06
C PRO A 321 -10.64 -17.67 -1.47
N VAL A 322 -9.34 -17.49 -1.70
CA VAL A 322 -8.68 -17.61 -3.00
C VAL A 322 -7.41 -18.46 -2.86
N PRO A 323 -7.27 -19.56 -3.61
CA PRO A 323 -6.13 -20.50 -3.48
C PRO A 323 -4.77 -19.85 -3.71
N GLU A 324 -4.63 -18.93 -4.69
CA GLU A 324 -3.36 -18.26 -5.00
C GLU A 324 -2.84 -17.44 -3.81
N SER A 325 -3.76 -16.84 -3.03
CA SER A 325 -3.36 -16.12 -1.83
C SER A 325 -2.78 -17.04 -0.76
N ARG A 326 -3.24 -18.29 -0.68
CA ARG A 326 -2.65 -19.31 0.20
C ARG A 326 -1.23 -19.66 -0.24
N LEU A 327 -1.03 -19.91 -1.53
CA LEU A 327 0.29 -20.23 -2.11
C LEU A 327 1.28 -19.08 -1.86
N THR A 328 0.86 -17.85 -2.04
CA THR A 328 1.69 -16.66 -1.80
C THR A 328 2.03 -16.50 -0.32
N CYS A 329 1.06 -16.71 0.56
CA CYS A 329 1.29 -16.73 2.02
C CYS A 329 2.32 -17.80 2.41
N ASP A 330 2.21 -18.99 1.87
CA ASP A 330 3.16 -20.07 2.16
C ASP A 330 4.55 -19.79 1.59
N LYS A 331 4.65 -19.18 0.40
CA LYS A 331 5.91 -18.82 -0.28
C LYS A 331 6.72 -17.77 0.48
N TYR A 332 6.08 -16.69 0.95
CA TYR A 332 6.77 -15.54 1.57
C TYR A 332 6.56 -15.44 3.07
N ARG A 333 5.51 -16.03 3.62
CA ARG A 333 5.08 -15.84 5.01
C ARG A 333 5.08 -14.37 5.44
N ALA A 334 4.56 -13.52 4.56
CA ALA A 334 4.59 -12.08 4.70
C ALA A 334 3.68 -11.58 5.84
N ILE A 335 4.22 -10.73 6.70
CA ILE A 335 3.49 -10.03 7.75
C ILE A 335 3.64 -8.52 7.59
N GLY A 336 2.80 -7.75 8.28
CA GLY A 336 2.90 -6.30 8.35
C GLY A 336 2.69 -5.84 9.80
N LEU A 337 3.78 -5.83 10.57
CA LEU A 337 3.79 -5.21 11.89
C LEU A 337 3.93 -3.69 11.72
N GLY A 338 2.97 -2.94 12.22
CA GLY A 338 2.95 -1.48 12.19
C GLY A 338 2.83 -0.87 13.57
N THR A 339 2.43 0.39 13.59
CA THR A 339 2.24 1.15 14.83
C THR A 339 0.94 1.93 14.81
N SER A 340 0.35 2.15 15.98
CA SER A 340 -0.70 3.12 16.28
C SER A 340 -0.25 4.01 17.44
N GLY A 341 -0.97 5.09 17.70
CA GLY A 341 -0.65 5.93 18.84
C GLY A 341 0.62 6.76 18.70
N TYR A 342 1.07 7.02 17.46
CA TYR A 342 2.33 7.73 17.24
C TYR A 342 2.32 9.17 17.78
N HIS A 343 1.26 9.95 17.50
CA HIS A 343 1.15 11.31 18.05
C HIS A 343 0.99 11.29 19.57
N HIS A 344 0.25 10.31 20.12
CA HIS A 344 0.14 10.10 21.56
C HIS A 344 1.50 9.80 22.21
N TYR A 345 2.33 8.96 21.56
CA TYR A 345 3.71 8.69 21.97
C TYR A 345 4.55 9.97 22.06
N LEU A 346 4.53 10.81 21.01
CA LEU A 346 5.26 12.07 21.00
C LEU A 346 4.86 12.98 22.18
N VAL A 347 3.55 13.09 22.43
CA VAL A 347 3.02 13.92 23.52
C VAL A 347 3.45 13.38 24.88
N LYS A 348 3.42 12.07 25.12
CA LYS A 348 3.92 11.45 26.36
C LYS A 348 5.40 11.76 26.62
N HIS A 349 6.20 11.88 25.55
CA HIS A 349 7.63 12.20 25.64
C HIS A 349 7.91 13.70 25.58
N GLY A 350 6.88 14.56 25.62
CA GLY A 350 7.03 16.01 25.56
C GLY A 350 7.53 16.54 24.21
N LEU A 351 7.43 15.75 23.14
CA LEU A 351 7.91 16.09 21.81
C LEU A 351 6.85 16.83 21.01
N ARG A 352 7.25 17.90 20.34
CA ARG A 352 6.40 18.64 19.42
C ARG A 352 6.50 18.05 18.01
N TRP A 353 5.40 18.01 17.27
CA TRP A 353 5.38 17.50 15.89
C TRP A 353 6.39 18.21 14.98
N GLU A 354 6.43 19.54 15.06
CA GLU A 354 7.35 20.36 14.27
C GLU A 354 8.64 20.62 15.05
N SER A 355 9.46 19.58 15.22
CA SER A 355 10.75 19.69 15.89
C SER A 355 11.78 18.71 15.34
N LYS A 356 13.07 19.04 15.47
CA LYS A 356 14.16 18.13 15.10
C LYS A 356 14.22 16.90 16.02
N GLU A 357 13.86 17.08 17.28
CA GLU A 357 13.79 16.03 18.29
C GLU A 357 12.76 14.97 17.89
N HIS A 358 11.62 15.36 17.31
CA HIS A 358 10.63 14.44 16.74
C HIS A 358 11.26 13.60 15.63
N ILE A 359 11.98 14.21 14.68
CA ILE A 359 12.59 13.45 13.57
C ILE A 359 13.63 12.46 14.09
N ALA A 360 14.46 12.86 15.03
CA ALA A 360 15.44 11.97 15.67
C ALA A 360 14.76 10.82 16.44
N ALA A 361 13.69 11.13 17.17
CA ALA A 361 12.90 10.11 17.88
C ALA A 361 12.23 9.12 16.91
N ALA A 362 11.71 9.61 15.77
CA ALA A 362 11.15 8.76 14.72
C ALA A 362 12.16 7.75 14.18
N ASP A 363 13.36 8.21 13.84
CA ASP A 363 14.46 7.37 13.33
C ASP A 363 14.86 6.31 14.39
N ALA A 364 15.16 6.75 15.61
CA ALA A 364 15.62 5.86 16.68
C ALA A 364 14.58 4.80 17.09
N LEU A 365 13.30 5.21 17.22
CA LEU A 365 12.21 4.30 17.57
C LEU A 365 12.00 3.23 16.49
N PHE A 366 11.96 3.62 15.23
CA PHE A 366 11.71 2.67 14.15
C PHE A 366 12.93 1.80 13.83
N GLU A 367 14.17 2.28 14.06
CA GLU A 367 15.35 1.42 14.06
C GLU A 367 15.23 0.31 15.13
N LYS A 368 14.81 0.67 16.37
CA LYS A 368 14.61 -0.26 17.47
C LYS A 368 13.53 -1.30 17.13
N ILE A 369 12.38 -0.86 16.58
CA ILE A 369 11.30 -1.75 16.13
C ILE A 369 11.79 -2.70 15.03
N ALA A 370 12.50 -2.19 14.02
CA ALA A 370 13.02 -3.01 12.93
C ALA A 370 14.02 -4.06 13.45
N TYR A 371 14.92 -3.68 14.33
CA TYR A 371 15.89 -4.60 14.93
C TYR A 371 15.19 -5.76 15.64
N TYR A 372 14.22 -5.48 16.50
CA TYR A 372 13.49 -6.50 17.25
C TYR A 372 12.60 -7.37 16.36
N ALA A 373 11.96 -6.79 15.34
CA ALA A 373 11.15 -7.55 14.40
C ALA A 373 11.99 -8.54 13.55
N ILE A 374 13.15 -8.11 13.07
CA ILE A 374 14.08 -8.96 12.33
C ILE A 374 14.62 -10.06 13.25
N LYS A 375 15.05 -9.71 14.48
CA LYS A 375 15.50 -10.68 15.48
C LYS A 375 14.41 -11.73 15.78
N ALA A 376 13.17 -11.28 16.01
CA ALA A 376 12.05 -12.19 16.29
C ALA A 376 11.75 -13.14 15.12
N SER A 377 11.77 -12.65 13.88
CA SER A 377 11.56 -13.49 12.70
C SER A 377 12.72 -14.48 12.48
N MET A 378 13.96 -14.08 12.75
CA MET A 378 15.12 -14.96 12.72
C MET A 378 15.03 -16.04 13.81
N GLU A 379 14.64 -15.71 15.05
CA GLU A 379 14.44 -16.68 16.11
C GLU A 379 13.31 -17.68 15.77
N LEU A 380 12.20 -17.21 15.19
CA LEU A 380 11.14 -18.09 14.68
C LEU A 380 11.62 -19.01 13.55
N SER A 381 12.57 -18.57 12.74
CA SER A 381 13.17 -19.39 11.69
C SER A 381 13.96 -20.57 12.27
N LYS A 382 14.63 -20.42 13.41
CA LYS A 382 15.29 -21.55 14.11
C LYS A 382 14.29 -22.61 14.57
N GLU A 383 13.08 -22.17 14.96
CA GLU A 383 12.02 -23.06 15.46
C GLU A 383 11.20 -23.71 14.34
N LYS A 384 10.83 -22.93 13.29
CA LYS A 384 9.84 -23.32 12.30
C LYS A 384 10.38 -23.40 10.86
N GLY A 385 11.66 -23.12 10.65
CA GLY A 385 12.29 -23.02 9.34
C GLY A 385 12.08 -21.66 8.67
N ALA A 386 13.01 -21.32 7.77
CA ALA A 386 12.93 -20.10 6.96
C ALA A 386 11.74 -20.14 5.98
N TYR A 387 11.29 -18.95 5.53
CA TYR A 387 10.28 -18.92 4.45
C TYR A 387 10.86 -19.49 3.15
N PRO A 388 10.04 -20.16 2.31
CA PRO A 388 10.55 -20.90 1.14
C PRO A 388 11.37 -20.07 0.15
N ALA A 389 11.01 -18.80 -0.08
CA ALA A 389 11.73 -17.92 -1.01
C ALA A 389 12.90 -17.16 -0.34
N PHE A 390 13.43 -17.63 0.79
CA PHE A 390 14.51 -16.95 1.51
C PHE A 390 15.82 -16.87 0.73
N LYS A 391 16.22 -17.98 0.07
CA LYS A 391 17.50 -18.07 -0.64
C LYS A 391 17.55 -17.11 -1.83
N GLY A 392 18.60 -16.29 -1.90
CA GLY A 392 18.79 -15.25 -2.89
C GLY A 392 18.11 -13.90 -2.53
N SER A 393 17.35 -13.83 -1.45
CA SER A 393 16.78 -12.58 -0.95
C SER A 393 17.85 -11.62 -0.43
N GLU A 394 17.50 -10.35 -0.26
CA GLU A 394 18.41 -9.39 0.39
C GLU A 394 18.65 -9.69 1.88
N TRP A 395 17.75 -10.44 2.51
CA TRP A 395 17.99 -11.02 3.84
C TRP A 395 19.12 -12.04 3.83
N ASP A 396 19.11 -12.97 2.87
CA ASP A 396 20.12 -14.01 2.72
C ASP A 396 21.49 -13.43 2.32
N THR A 397 21.51 -12.47 1.39
CA THR A 397 22.74 -11.86 0.87
C THR A 397 23.30 -10.76 1.77
N GLY A 398 22.57 -10.31 2.77
CA GLY A 398 22.95 -9.21 3.66
C GLY A 398 22.77 -7.80 3.02
N LYS A 399 22.36 -7.70 1.76
CA LYS A 399 22.12 -6.42 1.06
C LYS A 399 21.07 -5.54 1.77
N TYR A 400 20.09 -6.15 2.43
CA TYR A 400 19.09 -5.44 3.24
C TYR A 400 19.73 -4.55 4.30
N PHE A 401 20.72 -5.07 5.02
CA PHE A 401 21.39 -4.37 6.11
C PHE A 401 22.34 -3.29 5.59
N THR A 402 23.13 -3.59 4.57
CA THR A 402 24.11 -2.65 3.99
C THR A 402 23.43 -1.45 3.37
N ARG A 403 22.33 -1.63 2.63
CA ARG A 403 21.56 -0.55 1.99
C ARG A 403 20.99 0.43 3.03
N ARG A 404 20.61 -0.06 4.21
CA ARG A 404 20.08 0.77 5.30
C ARG A 404 21.13 1.40 6.19
N GLY A 405 22.42 1.12 5.92
CA GLY A 405 23.52 1.64 6.72
C GLY A 405 23.57 1.06 8.14
N TYR A 406 23.10 -0.18 8.32
CA TYR A 406 23.14 -0.89 9.60
C TYR A 406 24.53 -1.47 9.86
N THR A 407 25.45 -0.62 10.35
CA THR A 407 26.88 -0.93 10.46
C THR A 407 27.35 -1.23 11.90
N SER A 408 26.52 -0.97 12.92
CA SER A 408 26.92 -1.23 14.31
C SER A 408 27.10 -2.72 14.59
N GLU A 409 27.87 -3.05 15.61
CA GLU A 409 28.18 -4.45 15.97
C GLU A 409 26.91 -5.30 16.22
N LYS A 410 25.90 -4.72 16.87
CA LYS A 410 24.60 -5.39 17.07
C LYS A 410 23.95 -5.79 15.74
N TRP A 411 24.00 -4.91 14.74
CA TRP A 411 23.43 -5.15 13.42
C TRP A 411 24.23 -6.16 12.59
N GLN A 412 25.58 -6.10 12.68
CA GLN A 412 26.44 -7.08 12.00
C GLN A 412 26.23 -8.49 12.56
N ARG A 413 26.10 -8.65 13.88
CA ARG A 413 25.76 -9.93 14.49
C ARG A 413 24.40 -10.44 14.04
N LEU A 414 23.38 -9.58 14.03
CA LEU A 414 22.05 -9.98 13.58
C LEU A 414 22.05 -10.37 12.09
N ALA A 415 22.76 -9.64 11.22
CA ALA A 415 22.91 -9.99 9.80
C ALA A 415 23.58 -11.36 9.61
N ALA A 416 24.62 -11.67 10.38
CA ALA A 416 25.27 -12.98 10.36
C ALA A 416 24.32 -14.11 10.84
N ASP A 417 23.53 -13.85 11.88
CA ASP A 417 22.52 -14.81 12.37
C ASP A 417 21.40 -15.02 11.35
N VAL A 418 20.92 -13.97 10.68
CA VAL A 418 19.93 -14.06 9.59
C VAL A 418 20.48 -14.88 8.42
N HIS A 419 21.73 -14.65 8.00
CA HIS A 419 22.35 -15.47 6.95
C HIS A 419 22.43 -16.95 7.35
N LYS A 420 22.79 -17.23 8.59
CA LYS A 420 22.99 -18.59 9.12
C LYS A 420 21.68 -19.36 9.32
N TYR A 421 20.68 -18.72 9.93
CA TYR A 421 19.45 -19.37 10.38
C TYR A 421 18.24 -19.07 9.49
N GLY A 422 18.33 -18.05 8.63
CA GLY A 422 17.25 -17.57 7.78
C GLY A 422 16.29 -16.62 8.50
N MET A 423 15.25 -16.23 7.76
CA MET A 423 14.09 -15.47 8.25
C MET A 423 12.83 -16.31 8.14
N ARG A 424 11.95 -16.25 9.16
CA ARG A 424 10.63 -16.90 9.08
C ARG A 424 9.69 -16.17 8.13
N ASN A 425 9.80 -14.83 8.04
CA ASN A 425 8.91 -13.96 7.29
C ASN A 425 9.71 -13.17 6.25
N GLY A 426 9.28 -13.20 4.99
CA GLY A 426 9.93 -12.52 3.86
C GLY A 426 9.69 -11.01 3.85
N TYR A 427 8.61 -10.54 4.50
CA TYR A 427 8.27 -9.14 4.72
C TYR A 427 7.80 -8.98 6.17
N LEU A 428 8.16 -7.86 6.82
CA LEU A 428 7.96 -7.67 8.25
C LEU A 428 7.13 -6.44 8.62
N LEU A 429 7.53 -5.25 8.20
CA LEU A 429 7.00 -3.99 8.71
C LEU A 429 6.12 -3.28 7.65
N ALA A 430 4.90 -2.93 8.06
CA ALA A 430 3.98 -2.12 7.29
C ALA A 430 3.08 -1.32 8.23
N VAL A 431 2.93 -0.01 8.01
CA VAL A 431 2.16 0.85 8.92
C VAL A 431 0.79 1.17 8.34
N ALA A 432 -0.22 0.50 8.90
CA ALA A 432 -1.62 0.67 8.54
C ALA A 432 -2.28 1.89 9.22
N PRO A 433 -3.42 2.42 8.72
CA PRO A 433 -4.04 3.63 9.26
C PRO A 433 -4.70 3.47 10.64
N THR A 434 -5.11 2.28 11.06
CA THR A 434 -5.65 1.89 12.37
C THR A 434 -6.81 2.73 12.95
N GLY A 435 -7.61 3.41 12.13
CA GLY A 435 -8.65 4.34 12.60
C GLY A 435 -9.61 3.76 13.65
N SER A 436 -10.25 2.62 13.39
CA SER A 436 -11.22 2.01 14.31
C SER A 436 -10.57 1.39 15.55
N THR A 437 -9.44 0.68 15.37
CA THR A 437 -8.77 -0.03 16.46
C THR A 437 -8.07 0.91 17.44
N SER A 438 -7.54 2.04 16.98
CA SER A 438 -6.98 3.07 17.85
C SER A 438 -8.03 3.74 18.74
N ASN A 439 -9.25 3.90 18.25
CA ASN A 439 -10.38 4.39 19.05
C ASN A 439 -10.71 3.44 20.21
N ILE A 440 -10.77 2.13 19.94
CA ILE A 440 -10.99 1.10 20.97
C ILE A 440 -9.87 1.11 22.01
N ALA A 441 -8.63 1.25 21.54
CA ALA A 441 -7.45 1.28 22.40
C ALA A 441 -7.21 2.64 23.09
N ASN A 442 -8.05 3.64 22.86
CA ASN A 442 -7.91 5.01 23.36
C ASN A 442 -6.52 5.58 23.11
N THR A 443 -6.16 5.65 21.82
CA THR A 443 -4.89 6.20 21.35
C THR A 443 -5.09 6.90 19.99
N THR A 444 -4.03 7.53 19.43
CA THR A 444 -4.10 8.17 18.11
C THR A 444 -3.97 7.17 16.97
N ALA A 445 -4.57 7.45 15.82
CA ALA A 445 -4.55 6.56 14.66
C ALA A 445 -3.17 6.55 13.98
N GLY A 446 -2.67 5.35 13.65
CA GLY A 446 -1.47 5.13 12.85
C GLY A 446 -0.29 6.00 13.24
N ILE A 447 0.25 6.64 12.21
CA ILE A 447 1.40 7.56 12.29
C ILE A 447 1.01 9.03 12.05
N ASP A 448 -0.28 9.29 11.85
CA ASP A 448 -0.77 10.63 11.53
C ASP A 448 -0.89 11.53 12.77
N PRO A 449 -0.84 12.85 12.57
CA PRO A 449 -1.25 13.80 13.61
C PRO A 449 -2.75 13.68 13.87
N ILE A 450 -3.18 14.09 15.06
CA ILE A 450 -4.60 14.15 15.35
C ILE A 450 -5.31 15.13 14.41
N PHE A 451 -6.54 14.78 14.02
CA PHE A 451 -7.37 15.67 13.20
C PHE A 451 -7.76 16.93 13.97
N LYS A 452 -8.40 16.73 15.16
CA LYS A 452 -8.73 17.78 16.13
C LYS A 452 -8.50 17.29 17.55
N LYS A 453 -8.24 18.22 18.47
CA LYS A 453 -8.08 17.93 19.91
C LYS A 453 -9.38 17.45 20.55
N PHE A 454 -10.51 17.96 20.06
CA PHE A 454 -11.85 17.60 20.45
C PHE A 454 -12.77 17.67 19.22
N PHE A 455 -13.61 16.66 19.02
CA PHE A 455 -14.66 16.65 18.01
C PHE A 455 -15.77 15.67 18.40
N ILE A 456 -16.93 15.82 17.78
CA ILE A 456 -18.04 14.88 17.90
C ILE A 456 -18.05 14.01 16.64
N GLU A 457 -17.85 12.71 16.81
CA GLU A 457 -17.97 11.73 15.73
C GLU A 457 -19.42 11.30 15.61
N GLU A 458 -20.02 11.49 14.44
CA GLU A 458 -21.31 10.93 14.10
C GLU A 458 -21.11 9.62 13.34
N LYS A 459 -21.66 8.53 13.87
CA LYS A 459 -21.60 7.21 13.23
C LYS A 459 -22.93 6.51 13.35
N GLN A 460 -23.56 6.23 12.21
CA GLN A 460 -24.88 5.56 12.15
C GLN A 460 -25.94 6.19 13.07
N GLY A 461 -25.99 7.53 13.11
CA GLY A 461 -26.92 8.29 13.95
C GLY A 461 -26.51 8.40 15.43
N SER A 462 -25.38 7.85 15.83
CA SER A 462 -24.83 8.01 17.18
C SER A 462 -23.77 9.11 17.22
N PHE A 463 -23.87 10.03 18.16
CA PHE A 463 -22.92 11.11 18.40
C PHE A 463 -21.98 10.73 19.54
N THR A 464 -20.69 10.57 19.24
CA THR A 464 -19.70 10.20 20.25
C THR A 464 -18.66 11.32 20.39
N PRO A 465 -18.51 11.94 21.57
CA PRO A 465 -17.43 12.91 21.78
C PRO A 465 -16.08 12.20 21.80
N LYS A 466 -15.13 12.75 21.06
CA LYS A 466 -13.74 12.28 20.98
C LYS A 466 -12.80 13.38 21.46
N THR A 467 -11.85 12.99 22.30
CA THR A 467 -10.75 13.86 22.74
C THR A 467 -9.41 13.23 22.37
N ALA A 468 -8.40 14.05 22.15
CA ALA A 468 -7.04 13.52 22.05
C ALA A 468 -6.68 12.77 23.36
N PRO A 469 -6.00 11.63 23.28
CA PRO A 469 -5.65 10.85 24.47
C PRO A 469 -4.82 11.68 25.47
N ASP A 470 -5.06 11.50 26.75
CA ASP A 470 -4.38 12.21 27.85
C ASP A 470 -4.38 13.75 27.71
N LEU A 471 -5.41 14.32 27.05
CA LEU A 471 -5.52 15.76 26.86
C LEU A 471 -5.78 16.46 28.20
N ASN A 472 -4.84 17.33 28.58
CA ASN A 472 -4.89 18.12 29.81
C ASN A 472 -4.11 19.45 29.60
N PRO A 473 -4.10 20.39 30.55
CA PRO A 473 -3.40 21.67 30.38
C PRO A 473 -1.91 21.57 30.05
N LYS A 474 -1.22 20.48 30.45
CA LYS A 474 0.22 20.27 30.15
C LYS A 474 0.42 19.72 28.73
N THR A 475 -0.46 18.83 28.28
CA THR A 475 -0.36 18.17 26.99
C THR A 475 -1.06 18.92 25.84
N PHE A 476 -1.98 19.83 26.17
CA PHE A 476 -2.76 20.60 25.19
C PHE A 476 -1.90 21.28 24.10
N TRP A 477 -0.76 21.84 24.48
CA TRP A 477 0.14 22.56 23.58
C TRP A 477 1.10 21.67 22.79
N LEU A 478 1.24 20.40 23.17
CA LEU A 478 2.01 19.41 22.44
C LEU A 478 1.21 18.80 21.29
N TYR A 479 -0.11 18.67 21.45
CA TYR A 479 -0.98 18.25 20.37
C TYR A 479 -1.17 19.38 19.35
N LYS A 480 -0.79 19.13 18.12
CA LYS A 480 -1.01 20.02 16.98
C LYS A 480 -1.93 19.35 15.97
N GLU A 481 -2.97 20.06 15.54
CA GLU A 481 -3.98 19.52 14.62
C GLU A 481 -3.41 19.43 13.19
N ALA A 482 -3.76 18.36 12.47
CA ALA A 482 -3.18 17.96 11.20
C ALA A 482 -3.10 19.08 10.15
N HIS A 483 -4.20 19.84 9.96
CA HIS A 483 -4.26 20.95 9.00
C HIS A 483 -3.51 22.23 9.44
N THR A 484 -3.02 22.27 10.67
CA THR A 484 -2.21 23.40 11.18
C THR A 484 -0.71 23.13 11.15
N ILE A 485 -0.32 21.90 10.80
CA ILE A 485 1.07 21.47 10.72
C ILE A 485 1.65 21.85 9.36
N ASP A 486 2.89 22.36 9.35
CA ASP A 486 3.69 22.39 8.12
C ASP A 486 4.04 20.95 7.70
N GLN A 487 3.47 20.52 6.56
CA GLN A 487 3.57 19.15 6.05
C GLN A 487 5.01 18.71 5.73
N GLN A 488 5.94 19.64 5.60
CA GLN A 488 7.37 19.32 5.46
C GLN A 488 7.89 18.50 6.66
N TRP A 489 7.38 18.78 7.87
CA TRP A 489 7.73 18.00 9.06
C TRP A 489 7.16 16.60 9.03
N SER A 490 5.92 16.45 8.55
CA SER A 490 5.29 15.14 8.37
C SER A 490 6.04 14.29 7.34
N ILE A 491 6.48 14.89 6.22
CA ILE A 491 7.30 14.24 5.19
C ILE A 491 8.63 13.77 5.78
N ARG A 492 9.37 14.64 6.48
CA ARG A 492 10.65 14.28 7.11
C ARG A 492 10.51 13.16 8.13
N ALA A 493 9.48 13.22 8.97
CA ALA A 493 9.20 12.17 9.95
C ALA A 493 8.84 10.84 9.25
N ASN A 494 8.06 10.89 8.17
CA ASN A 494 7.75 9.70 7.37
C ASN A 494 9.01 9.09 6.76
N ALA A 495 9.87 9.91 6.17
CA ALA A 495 11.13 9.48 5.57
C ALA A 495 12.07 8.82 6.62
N ALA A 496 12.19 9.41 7.80
CA ALA A 496 12.97 8.85 8.90
C ALA A 496 12.47 7.44 9.31
N ARG A 497 11.15 7.27 9.42
CA ARG A 497 10.56 5.95 9.70
C ARG A 497 10.70 4.99 8.51
N GLN A 498 10.48 5.47 7.26
CA GLN A 498 10.48 4.65 6.04
C GLN A 498 11.82 3.95 5.82
N ARG A 499 12.93 4.54 6.23
CA ARG A 499 14.25 3.94 6.18
C ARG A 499 14.31 2.57 6.85
N HIS A 500 13.52 2.36 7.92
CA HIS A 500 13.51 1.15 8.72
C HIS A 500 12.38 0.18 8.34
N ILE A 501 11.43 0.60 7.51
CA ILE A 501 10.25 -0.18 7.10
C ILE A 501 10.53 -0.81 5.74
N ASP A 502 10.45 -2.13 5.65
CA ASP A 502 10.65 -2.86 4.38
C ASP A 502 9.49 -2.65 3.39
N GLN A 503 8.25 -2.62 3.86
CA GLN A 503 7.09 -2.28 3.05
C GLN A 503 6.84 -0.76 3.06
N ALA A 504 5.60 -0.31 3.25
CA ALA A 504 5.26 1.12 3.19
C ALA A 504 4.47 1.60 4.41
N GLN A 505 4.08 2.85 4.39
CA GLN A 505 3.27 3.52 5.41
C GLN A 505 2.04 4.14 4.76
N SER A 506 0.87 4.00 5.38
CA SER A 506 -0.35 4.74 4.99
C SER A 506 -0.19 6.21 5.39
N PHE A 507 0.54 6.95 4.56
CA PHE A 507 0.94 8.35 4.82
C PHE A 507 -0.01 9.33 4.15
N ASN A 508 -0.67 10.19 4.94
CA ASN A 508 -1.56 11.24 4.46
C ASN A 508 -0.86 12.61 4.37
N LEU A 509 -1.23 13.39 3.36
CA LEU A 509 -0.90 14.81 3.27
C LEU A 509 -2.13 15.63 3.63
N TYR A 510 -1.98 16.63 4.49
CA TYR A 510 -3.05 17.52 4.92
C TYR A 510 -2.88 18.89 4.27
N ILE A 511 -3.87 19.29 3.49
CA ILE A 511 -3.86 20.56 2.77
C ILE A 511 -5.02 21.45 3.21
N THR A 512 -4.86 22.75 3.02
CA THR A 512 -5.90 23.74 3.31
C THR A 512 -6.24 24.53 2.05
N PRO A 513 -7.45 25.13 1.95
CA PRO A 513 -7.84 25.95 0.80
C PRO A 513 -6.93 27.18 0.58
N ARG A 514 -6.09 27.53 1.56
CA ARG A 514 -5.16 28.67 1.47
C ARG A 514 -3.84 28.32 0.78
N MET A 515 -3.52 27.02 0.67
CA MET A 515 -2.28 26.58 0.04
C MET A 515 -2.33 26.80 -1.47
N LYS A 516 -1.24 27.34 -2.01
CA LYS A 516 -1.08 27.52 -3.46
C LYS A 516 -0.77 26.19 -4.14
N ALA A 517 -1.14 26.05 -5.40
CA ALA A 517 -0.83 24.85 -6.19
C ALA A 517 0.69 24.56 -6.25
N SER A 518 1.54 25.59 -6.23
CA SER A 518 3.00 25.43 -6.17
C SER A 518 3.49 24.83 -4.84
N GLU A 519 2.83 25.15 -3.72
CA GLU A 519 3.15 24.59 -2.41
C GLU A 519 2.76 23.12 -2.36
N ILE A 520 1.57 22.76 -2.88
CA ILE A 520 1.12 21.37 -2.97
C ILE A 520 2.08 20.56 -3.88
N LEU A 521 2.45 21.11 -5.05
CA LEU A 521 3.43 20.46 -5.95
C LEU A 521 4.76 20.19 -5.22
N ASN A 522 5.24 21.16 -4.44
CA ASN A 522 6.48 21.00 -3.69
C ASN A 522 6.39 19.90 -2.62
N LEU A 523 5.22 19.64 -2.02
CA LEU A 523 5.04 18.51 -1.10
C LEU A 523 5.26 17.16 -1.81
N TYR A 524 4.74 16.98 -3.01
CA TYR A 524 4.97 15.75 -3.79
C TYR A 524 6.44 15.58 -4.20
N ILE A 525 7.07 16.68 -4.65
CA ILE A 525 8.49 16.67 -5.01
C ILE A 525 9.37 16.37 -3.79
N GLU A 526 9.05 16.96 -2.65
CA GLU A 526 9.79 16.71 -1.40
C GLU A 526 9.60 15.27 -0.92
N ALA A 527 8.37 14.74 -0.95
CA ALA A 527 8.10 13.34 -0.61
C ALA A 527 8.93 12.37 -1.46
N TYR A 528 9.00 12.62 -2.78
CA TYR A 528 9.86 11.85 -3.69
C TYR A 528 11.34 11.95 -3.30
N LYS A 529 11.86 13.18 -3.12
CA LYS A 529 13.28 13.42 -2.79
C LYS A 529 13.70 12.79 -1.45
N GLN A 530 12.77 12.69 -0.51
CA GLN A 530 13.01 12.08 0.79
C GLN A 530 12.87 10.54 0.79
N GLY A 531 12.62 9.91 -0.38
CA GLY A 531 12.52 8.46 -0.52
C GLY A 531 11.25 7.85 0.10
N ILE A 532 10.16 8.63 0.19
CA ILE A 532 8.85 8.11 0.60
C ILE A 532 8.35 7.15 -0.49
N LYS A 533 7.81 6.01 -0.07
CA LYS A 533 7.33 4.97 -0.99
C LYS A 533 5.92 5.23 -1.52
N THR A 534 5.03 5.75 -0.66
CA THR A 534 3.61 5.93 -0.98
C THR A 534 3.05 7.20 -0.37
N ILE A 535 2.13 7.86 -1.08
CA ILE A 535 1.24 8.89 -0.53
C ILE A 535 -0.17 8.32 -0.64
N TYR A 536 -0.87 8.24 0.49
CA TYR A 536 -2.22 7.72 0.59
C TYR A 536 -3.23 8.83 0.26
N TYR A 537 -3.99 9.35 1.20
CA TYR A 537 -4.91 10.46 0.93
C TYR A 537 -4.24 11.82 0.94
N VAL A 538 -4.73 12.71 0.08
CA VAL A 538 -4.58 14.16 0.27
C VAL A 538 -5.84 14.67 0.96
N ARG A 539 -5.73 14.96 2.25
CA ARG A 539 -6.83 15.40 3.11
C ARG A 539 -7.02 16.90 3.00
N ASN A 540 -8.09 17.33 2.34
CA ASN A 540 -8.45 18.74 2.20
C ASN A 540 -9.41 19.17 3.31
N GLN A 541 -9.10 20.23 4.03
CA GLN A 541 -9.90 20.73 5.15
C GLN A 541 -11.38 21.00 4.78
N SER A 542 -11.65 21.45 3.56
CA SER A 542 -13.02 21.72 3.09
C SER A 542 -13.86 20.44 2.89
N LEU A 543 -13.24 19.34 2.45
CA LEU A 543 -13.92 18.06 2.25
C LEU A 543 -14.21 17.35 3.57
N GLU A 544 -13.32 17.47 4.55
CA GLU A 544 -13.49 16.79 5.84
C GLU A 544 -14.57 17.40 6.74
N MET A 545 -14.99 18.64 6.49
CA MET A 545 -16.15 19.22 7.18
C MET A 545 -17.48 18.57 6.73
N ASP A 546 -17.52 18.05 5.50
CA ASP A 546 -18.71 17.39 4.93
C ASP A 546 -18.64 15.84 5.06
N GLU A 547 -17.45 15.25 5.15
CA GLU A 547 -17.21 13.79 5.12
C GLU A 547 -16.99 13.15 6.51
N CYS A 548 -17.13 13.86 7.62
CA CYS A 548 -17.05 13.26 8.98
C CYS A 548 -18.03 12.08 9.20
N THR A 549 -18.90 11.84 8.24
CA THR A 549 -19.90 10.76 8.25
C THR A 549 -19.51 9.49 7.47
N SER A 550 -18.53 9.51 6.56
CA SER A 550 -18.30 8.37 5.65
C SER A 550 -16.92 7.71 5.67
N CYS A 551 -15.88 8.32 6.22
CA CYS A 551 -14.49 7.82 6.12
C CYS A 551 -13.98 7.01 7.31
N SER A 552 -14.81 6.66 8.28
CA SER A 552 -14.43 5.81 9.43
C SER A 552 -14.98 4.39 9.36
N SER A 553 -15.16 3.86 8.13
CA SER A 553 -15.56 2.45 7.93
C SER A 553 -14.39 1.59 7.51
#